data_0388f330266e02e6c8c34130b55a4a1d
#
_entry.id   0388f330266e02e6c8c34130b55a4a1d
#
_cell.length_a   1.000
_cell.length_b   1.000
_cell.length_c   1.000
_cell.angle_alpha   90.00
_cell.angle_beta   90.00
_cell.angle_gamma   90.00
#
_symmetry.space_group_name_H-M   'P 1'
#
loop_
_entity.id
_entity.type
_entity.pdbx_description
1 polymer ?
#
loop_
_entity_poly.entity_id
_entity_poly.type
_entity_poly.pdbx_seq_one_letter_code
_entity_poly.pdbx_strand_id
1 'polypeptide(L)'
;MKKNGLFGLFLSAVIIAVFFSCAAIEESTKDGFGKKNAPPRYTGVKNYTAIGEDESLIGAFNKAKISAVRQGVTDIIGSHSEQANYNLLKENLYDTENPNKYIVNADVKVLQKTKNGFLYVYKTEVPVKMRELAILLNEMGLPALEAGGRGENSTIDDLAFGKGAIDPNSPQVMQRPKDADRILSDAKASAEKKRDMDFLDDYIENMTYMVFDAEESRAERFLLKSAVETANGYLLKQGYRAVDAKEVEKLKKDSSLIYEESSNENLSVIQFIAQKLNADVYIEIDAVTEGGYDLNGYYGSAKVTLKIFNPSTGELLGSVPYSSPKTFSRTSSYDAQANAIQSTVYKALPIAIDQAKILLAKAYAKGVRYEITVNDTPDSKSMARFRKELKDRLNGIKTMHQSSAQTKYAVLFFGTIDDLEALVYEAAAATAGFENMELTLLRGKALVFKSGF
;
A
#
# COMPACT_ATOMS: atom_id res chain seq x y z
N MET A 1 24.69 -70.89 3.43
CA MET A 1 23.48 -71.59 3.92
C MET A 1 22.29 -70.77 3.43
N LYS A 2 21.62 -71.23 2.37
CA LYS A 2 20.29 -71.88 2.34
C LYS A 2 19.19 -70.90 2.87
N LYS A 3 18.08 -70.57 2.22
CA LYS A 3 17.29 -71.16 1.10
C LYS A 3 16.18 -70.13 0.80
N ASN A 4 15.88 -69.75 -0.44
CA ASN A 4 14.73 -70.18 -1.28
C ASN A 4 13.31 -69.92 -0.77
N GLY A 5 12.51 -69.35 -1.67
CA GLY A 5 11.06 -69.45 -1.86
C GLY A 5 10.48 -68.20 -2.50
N LEU A 6 10.32 -68.00 -3.67
CA LEU A 6 9.62 -68.50 -4.89
C LEU A 6 8.15 -68.91 -4.62
N PHE A 7 7.27 -68.32 -5.38
CA PHE A 7 5.86 -68.57 -5.74
C PHE A 7 5.04 -67.32 -5.60
N GLY A 8 4.24 -66.83 -6.56
CA GLY A 8 3.84 -67.41 -7.84
C GLY A 8 2.88 -66.42 -8.51
N LEU A 9 2.96 -66.42 -9.80
CA LEU A 9 1.98 -65.80 -10.73
C LEU A 9 0.51 -66.08 -10.36
N PHE A 10 -0.36 -65.11 -10.60
CA PHE A 10 -1.58 -65.35 -11.37
C PHE A 10 -2.06 -64.05 -12.05
N LEU A 11 -1.99 -64.07 -13.28
CA LEU A 11 -2.60 -63.46 -14.42
C LEU A 11 -4.14 -63.52 -14.33
N SER A 12 -4.81 -62.44 -14.53
CA SER A 12 -6.10 -62.42 -15.28
C SER A 12 -6.43 -61.02 -15.77
N ALA A 13 -6.26 -60.87 -17.05
CA ALA A 13 -6.80 -59.77 -17.84
C ALA A 13 -8.32 -59.93 -17.94
N VAL A 14 -9.08 -58.83 -17.70
CA VAL A 14 -10.42 -58.67 -18.28
C VAL A 14 -10.46 -57.30 -18.91
N ILE A 15 -10.32 -57.30 -20.23
CA ILE A 15 -10.65 -56.22 -21.11
C ILE A 15 -12.18 -56.25 -21.24
N ILE A 16 -12.85 -55.18 -20.80
CA ILE A 16 -14.21 -54.87 -21.28
C ILE A 16 -14.17 -53.49 -21.90
N ALA A 17 -14.05 -53.52 -23.21
CA ALA A 17 -14.36 -52.38 -24.05
C ALA A 17 -15.90 -52.21 -24.10
N VAL A 18 -16.39 -51.09 -23.61
CA VAL A 18 -17.77 -50.68 -23.87
C VAL A 18 -17.67 -49.38 -24.71
N PHE A 19 -17.80 -49.57 -26.00
CA PHE A 19 -18.19 -48.50 -26.89
C PHE A 19 -19.61 -48.06 -26.56
N PHE A 20 -19.79 -46.81 -26.11
CA PHE A 20 -21.07 -46.16 -26.21
C PHE A 20 -20.99 -44.97 -27.11
N SER A 21 -21.73 -45.16 -28.16
CA SER A 21 -22.14 -44.31 -29.24
C SER A 21 -22.61 -42.95 -28.78
N CYS A 22 -22.16 -41.90 -29.51
CA CYS A 22 -22.82 -40.61 -29.60
C CYS A 22 -24.28 -40.84 -30.04
N ALA A 23 -25.22 -40.52 -29.20
CA ALA A 23 -26.60 -40.20 -29.57
C ALA A 23 -26.93 -38.84 -29.02
N ALA A 24 -27.11 -37.88 -29.89
CA ALA A 24 -27.77 -36.63 -29.58
C ALA A 24 -29.17 -36.94 -29.08
N ILE A 25 -29.45 -36.59 -27.83
CA ILE A 25 -30.82 -36.52 -27.31
C ILE A 25 -31.12 -35.04 -27.11
N GLU A 26 -31.83 -34.48 -28.09
CA GLU A 26 -32.72 -33.35 -27.87
C GLU A 26 -33.86 -33.84 -26.99
N GLU A 27 -33.78 -33.57 -25.71
CA GLU A 27 -34.96 -33.63 -24.83
C GLU A 27 -35.45 -32.21 -24.54
N SER A 28 -36.51 -31.89 -25.27
CA SER A 28 -37.47 -30.86 -24.93
C SER A 28 -38.20 -31.26 -23.65
N THR A 29 -37.77 -30.75 -22.53
CA THR A 29 -38.60 -30.72 -21.33
C THR A 29 -39.13 -29.31 -21.13
N LYS A 30 -40.38 -29.14 -21.55
CA LYS A 30 -41.28 -28.12 -21.01
C LYS A 30 -41.51 -28.48 -19.54
N ASP A 31 -40.94 -27.75 -18.63
CA ASP A 31 -41.47 -27.56 -17.29
C ASP A 31 -41.10 -26.20 -16.76
N GLY A 32 -42.16 -25.49 -16.32
CA GLY A 32 -42.13 -24.10 -15.91
C GLY A 32 -41.49 -23.89 -14.54
N PHE A 33 -40.19 -23.68 -14.49
CA PHE A 33 -39.56 -22.94 -13.41
C PHE A 33 -39.02 -21.66 -14.01
N GLY A 34 -39.45 -20.53 -13.45
CA GLY A 34 -39.08 -19.20 -13.94
C GLY A 34 -37.57 -19.07 -14.14
N LYS A 35 -37.16 -18.90 -15.41
CA LYS A 35 -35.78 -18.55 -15.81
C LYS A 35 -35.43 -17.26 -15.10
N LYS A 36 -34.71 -17.31 -13.97
CA LYS A 36 -33.97 -16.17 -13.45
C LYS A 36 -32.84 -15.86 -14.45
N ASN A 37 -33.11 -14.98 -15.38
CA ASN A 37 -32.15 -14.60 -16.40
C ASN A 37 -31.00 -13.86 -15.74
N ALA A 38 -29.77 -14.37 -15.87
CA ALA A 38 -28.58 -13.57 -15.60
C ALA A 38 -28.59 -12.33 -16.52
N PRO A 39 -28.16 -11.16 -16.01
CA PRO A 39 -28.08 -9.97 -16.84
C PRO A 39 -27.27 -10.21 -18.14
N PRO A 40 -27.66 -9.63 -19.28
CA PRO A 40 -27.04 -9.92 -20.58
C PRO A 40 -25.51 -9.79 -20.62
N ARG A 41 -24.93 -8.91 -19.79
CA ARG A 41 -23.49 -8.68 -19.72
C ARG A 41 -22.67 -9.83 -19.12
N TYR A 42 -23.33 -10.76 -18.43
CA TYR A 42 -22.68 -11.93 -17.83
C TYR A 42 -22.91 -13.20 -18.64
N THR A 43 -23.12 -13.06 -19.94
CA THR A 43 -23.20 -14.18 -20.87
C THR A 43 -21.82 -14.54 -21.41
N GLY A 44 -21.47 -15.84 -21.37
CA GLY A 44 -20.22 -16.34 -21.94
C GLY A 44 -19.10 -16.59 -20.94
N VAL A 45 -17.88 -16.63 -21.47
CA VAL A 45 -16.65 -16.93 -20.75
C VAL A 45 -15.75 -15.69 -20.76
N LYS A 46 -15.14 -15.35 -19.62
CA LYS A 46 -14.18 -14.25 -19.52
C LYS A 46 -12.85 -14.78 -18.98
N ASN A 47 -11.75 -14.40 -19.62
CA ASN A 47 -10.41 -14.80 -19.22
C ASN A 47 -9.85 -13.89 -18.14
N TYR A 48 -9.27 -14.49 -17.10
CA TYR A 48 -8.59 -13.78 -16.01
C TYR A 48 -7.17 -14.29 -15.87
N THR A 49 -6.23 -13.37 -15.68
CA THR A 49 -4.87 -13.73 -15.27
C THR A 49 -4.80 -13.80 -13.76
N ALA A 50 -4.43 -14.95 -13.23
CA ALA A 50 -4.40 -15.20 -11.80
C ALA A 50 -3.11 -15.88 -11.36
N ILE A 51 -2.73 -15.64 -10.11
CA ILE A 51 -1.55 -16.24 -9.47
C ILE A 51 -2.00 -17.08 -8.30
N GLY A 52 -1.39 -18.25 -8.15
CA GLY A 52 -1.57 -19.13 -6.99
C GLY A 52 -0.23 -19.63 -6.49
N GLU A 53 -0.09 -19.68 -5.18
CA GLU A 53 1.12 -20.10 -4.47
C GLU A 53 0.76 -21.18 -3.46
N ASP A 54 1.54 -22.29 -3.44
CA ASP A 54 1.36 -23.39 -2.51
C ASP A 54 2.64 -24.23 -2.41
N GLU A 55 2.75 -25.01 -1.34
CA GLU A 55 3.84 -25.98 -1.17
C GLU A 55 3.75 -27.15 -2.16
N SER A 56 2.55 -27.42 -2.68
CA SER A 56 2.30 -28.43 -3.70
C SER A 56 2.01 -27.80 -5.07
N LEU A 57 2.45 -28.48 -6.13
CA LEU A 57 2.18 -28.08 -7.51
C LEU A 57 0.68 -27.99 -7.82
N ILE A 58 -0.09 -28.97 -7.34
CA ILE A 58 -1.53 -29.04 -7.58
C ILE A 58 -2.24 -27.96 -6.75
N GLY A 59 -1.81 -27.72 -5.51
CA GLY A 59 -2.33 -26.67 -4.65
C GLY A 59 -2.11 -25.28 -5.27
N ALA A 60 -0.90 -24.97 -5.74
CA ALA A 60 -0.59 -23.72 -6.38
C ALA A 60 -1.45 -23.49 -7.66
N PHE A 61 -1.62 -24.52 -8.46
CA PHE A 61 -2.45 -24.44 -9.67
C PHE A 61 -3.95 -24.25 -9.33
N ASN A 62 -4.47 -24.96 -8.32
CA ASN A 62 -5.85 -24.79 -7.87
C ASN A 62 -6.08 -23.42 -7.23
N LYS A 63 -5.15 -22.91 -6.44
CA LYS A 63 -5.22 -21.54 -5.90
C LYS A 63 -5.26 -20.47 -7.00
N ALA A 64 -4.49 -20.65 -8.08
CA ALA A 64 -4.59 -19.76 -9.24
C ALA A 64 -5.99 -19.78 -9.88
N LYS A 65 -6.59 -20.95 -10.05
CA LYS A 65 -7.96 -21.10 -10.56
C LYS A 65 -8.99 -20.43 -9.65
N ILE A 66 -8.90 -20.65 -8.33
CA ILE A 66 -9.78 -20.03 -7.33
C ILE A 66 -9.63 -18.50 -7.37
N SER A 67 -8.40 -17.99 -7.49
CA SER A 67 -8.13 -16.57 -7.62
C SER A 67 -8.79 -15.95 -8.86
N ALA A 68 -8.83 -16.68 -9.97
CA ALA A 68 -9.52 -16.24 -11.19
C ALA A 68 -11.05 -16.24 -11.01
N VAL A 69 -11.63 -17.27 -10.37
CA VAL A 69 -13.06 -17.31 -10.03
C VAL A 69 -13.41 -16.13 -9.11
N ARG A 70 -12.57 -15.81 -8.15
CA ARG A 70 -12.75 -14.68 -7.24
C ARG A 70 -12.78 -13.33 -7.99
N GLN A 71 -11.92 -13.16 -9.00
CA GLN A 71 -11.96 -11.97 -9.87
C GLN A 71 -13.29 -11.92 -10.65
N GLY A 72 -13.80 -13.06 -11.12
CA GLY A 72 -15.12 -13.15 -11.75
C GLY A 72 -16.25 -12.79 -10.80
N VAL A 73 -16.20 -13.21 -9.54
CA VAL A 73 -17.18 -12.80 -8.50
C VAL A 73 -17.12 -11.30 -8.30
N THR A 74 -15.93 -10.74 -8.13
CA THR A 74 -15.73 -9.28 -7.97
C THR A 74 -16.31 -8.49 -9.14
N ASP A 75 -16.17 -8.98 -10.36
CA ASP A 75 -16.75 -8.33 -11.54
C ASP A 75 -18.29 -8.39 -11.57
N ILE A 76 -18.90 -9.41 -10.97
CA ILE A 76 -20.36 -9.58 -10.96
C ILE A 76 -21.04 -8.78 -9.84
N ILE A 77 -20.53 -8.88 -8.61
CA ILE A 77 -21.19 -8.30 -7.43
C ILE A 77 -20.43 -7.08 -6.86
N GLY A 78 -19.27 -6.75 -7.40
CA GLY A 78 -18.38 -5.69 -6.89
C GLY A 78 -17.50 -6.16 -5.74
N SER A 79 -16.37 -5.50 -5.57
CA SER A 79 -15.38 -5.82 -4.53
C SER A 79 -15.94 -5.66 -3.12
N HIS A 80 -16.77 -4.65 -2.90
CA HIS A 80 -17.41 -4.41 -1.62
C HIS A 80 -18.33 -5.56 -1.20
N SER A 81 -19.23 -6.00 -2.12
CA SER A 81 -20.15 -7.10 -1.85
C SER A 81 -19.40 -8.44 -1.70
N GLU A 82 -18.33 -8.65 -2.46
CA GLU A 82 -17.45 -9.83 -2.31
C GLU A 82 -16.81 -9.88 -0.94
N GLN A 83 -16.27 -8.76 -0.45
CA GLN A 83 -15.66 -8.69 0.87
C GLN A 83 -16.68 -8.83 2.00
N ALA A 84 -17.82 -8.16 1.91
CA ALA A 84 -18.88 -8.23 2.92
C ALA A 84 -19.41 -9.65 3.10
N ASN A 85 -19.39 -10.46 2.03
CA ASN A 85 -19.89 -11.81 2.02
C ASN A 85 -18.79 -12.87 1.89
N TYR A 86 -17.54 -12.50 2.22
CA TYR A 86 -16.37 -13.37 2.00
C TYR A 86 -16.51 -14.75 2.66
N ASN A 87 -17.01 -14.83 3.88
CA ASN A 87 -17.18 -16.12 4.57
C ASN A 87 -18.17 -17.03 3.85
N LEU A 88 -19.31 -16.47 3.40
CA LEU A 88 -20.30 -17.20 2.63
C LEU A 88 -19.73 -17.69 1.29
N LEU A 89 -18.99 -16.82 0.59
CA LEU A 89 -18.31 -17.13 -0.67
C LEU A 89 -17.18 -18.14 -0.47
N LYS A 90 -16.44 -18.02 0.63
CA LYS A 90 -15.37 -18.94 0.96
C LYS A 90 -15.88 -20.35 1.14
N GLU A 91 -16.89 -20.55 1.97
CA GLU A 91 -17.48 -21.87 2.26
C GLU A 91 -18.11 -22.52 1.01
N ASN A 92 -18.76 -21.73 0.16
CA ASN A 92 -19.52 -22.25 -0.99
C ASN A 92 -18.75 -22.26 -2.31
N LEU A 93 -17.67 -21.47 -2.43
CA LEU A 93 -17.02 -21.24 -3.71
C LEU A 93 -15.49 -21.29 -3.66
N TYR A 94 -14.83 -20.79 -2.59
CA TYR A 94 -13.37 -20.64 -2.57
C TYR A 94 -12.66 -21.80 -1.85
N ASP A 95 -13.25 -22.41 -0.84
CA ASP A 95 -12.70 -23.57 -0.11
C ASP A 95 -12.95 -24.91 -0.83
N THR A 96 -13.10 -24.86 -2.16
CA THR A 96 -13.31 -26.06 -2.96
C THR A 96 -11.96 -26.69 -3.37
N GLU A 97 -11.85 -28.00 -3.22
CA GLU A 97 -10.71 -28.75 -3.75
C GLU A 97 -10.71 -28.82 -5.28
N ASN A 98 -11.88 -28.60 -5.90
CA ASN A 98 -12.04 -28.65 -7.36
C ASN A 98 -12.77 -27.41 -7.89
N PRO A 99 -12.01 -26.34 -8.24
CA PRO A 99 -12.60 -25.11 -8.77
C PRO A 99 -13.14 -25.21 -10.21
N ASN A 100 -13.12 -26.40 -10.83
CA ASN A 100 -13.38 -26.59 -12.25
C ASN A 100 -14.85 -26.35 -12.65
N LYS A 101 -15.78 -26.32 -11.71
CA LYS A 101 -17.22 -26.12 -11.97
C LYS A 101 -17.49 -24.80 -12.72
N TYR A 102 -16.79 -23.73 -12.34
CA TYR A 102 -17.01 -22.39 -12.88
C TYR A 102 -15.95 -21.94 -13.87
N ILE A 103 -15.12 -22.87 -14.38
CA ILE A 103 -14.09 -22.58 -15.37
C ILE A 103 -14.21 -23.54 -16.57
N VAL A 104 -13.65 -23.13 -17.72
CA VAL A 104 -13.45 -24.02 -18.87
C VAL A 104 -12.06 -24.63 -18.73
N ASN A 105 -11.99 -25.75 -18.01
CA ASN A 105 -10.70 -26.33 -17.59
C ASN A 105 -9.79 -26.72 -18.74
N ALA A 106 -10.34 -27.09 -19.89
CA ALA A 106 -9.58 -27.43 -21.09
C ALA A 106 -8.79 -26.24 -21.69
N ASP A 107 -9.25 -25.01 -21.43
CA ASP A 107 -8.69 -23.79 -21.99
C ASP A 107 -7.82 -23.00 -20.99
N VAL A 108 -7.52 -23.59 -19.82
CA VAL A 108 -6.61 -22.97 -18.84
C VAL A 108 -5.18 -23.00 -19.37
N LYS A 109 -4.56 -21.82 -19.52
CA LYS A 109 -3.18 -21.68 -19.98
C LYS A 109 -2.24 -21.33 -18.83
N VAL A 110 -1.16 -22.07 -18.72
CA VAL A 110 -0.06 -21.74 -17.78
C VAL A 110 0.85 -20.72 -18.48
N LEU A 111 0.88 -19.49 -17.98
CA LEU A 111 1.72 -18.41 -18.51
C LEU A 111 3.13 -18.47 -17.92
N GLN A 112 3.23 -18.83 -16.63
CA GLN A 112 4.50 -18.94 -15.92
C GLN A 112 4.38 -19.97 -14.80
N LYS A 113 5.45 -20.70 -14.58
CA LYS A 113 5.62 -21.62 -13.46
C LYS A 113 7.00 -21.39 -12.85
N THR A 114 7.05 -21.05 -11.58
CA THR A 114 8.30 -20.84 -10.84
C THR A 114 8.27 -21.56 -9.51
N LYS A 115 9.44 -21.73 -8.91
CA LYS A 115 9.58 -22.27 -7.56
C LYS A 115 10.43 -21.30 -6.75
N ASN A 116 9.86 -20.72 -5.70
CA ASN A 116 10.52 -19.81 -4.80
C ASN A 116 10.69 -20.49 -3.43
N GLY A 117 11.88 -21.00 -3.16
CA GLY A 117 12.12 -21.78 -1.96
C GLY A 117 11.27 -23.07 -1.93
N PHE A 118 10.37 -23.19 -0.95
CA PHE A 118 9.47 -24.33 -0.80
C PHE A 118 8.14 -24.17 -1.53
N LEU A 119 7.82 -22.95 -2.03
CA LEU A 119 6.55 -22.63 -2.67
C LEU A 119 6.63 -22.75 -4.20
N TYR A 120 5.64 -23.39 -4.78
CA TYR A 120 5.37 -23.33 -6.22
C TYR A 120 4.46 -22.16 -6.52
N VAL A 121 4.78 -21.41 -7.57
CA VAL A 121 4.01 -20.25 -8.04
C VAL A 121 3.57 -20.50 -9.47
N TYR A 122 2.26 -20.46 -9.69
CA TYR A 122 1.66 -20.52 -11.01
C TYR A 122 1.01 -19.18 -11.37
N LYS A 123 1.37 -18.63 -12.53
CA LYS A 123 0.64 -17.58 -13.20
C LYS A 123 -0.12 -18.19 -14.36
N THR A 124 -1.44 -18.09 -14.36
CA THR A 124 -2.32 -18.76 -15.33
C THR A 124 -3.32 -17.79 -15.94
N GLU A 125 -3.70 -18.03 -17.18
CA GLU A 125 -4.89 -17.45 -17.78
C GLU A 125 -6.02 -18.47 -17.67
N VAL A 126 -7.10 -18.10 -16.97
CA VAL A 126 -8.20 -18.98 -16.60
C VAL A 126 -9.50 -18.46 -17.18
N PRO A 127 -10.17 -19.21 -18.06
CA PRO A 127 -11.48 -18.85 -18.61
C PRO A 127 -12.60 -19.18 -17.60
N VAL A 128 -13.24 -18.15 -17.06
CA VAL A 128 -14.32 -18.25 -16.07
C VAL A 128 -15.68 -18.15 -16.75
N LYS A 129 -16.59 -19.05 -16.40
CA LYS A 129 -17.97 -19.11 -16.90
C LYS A 129 -18.84 -18.10 -16.16
N MET A 130 -18.91 -16.89 -16.68
CA MET A 130 -19.55 -15.74 -16.02
C MET A 130 -21.03 -15.93 -15.80
N ARG A 131 -21.73 -16.64 -16.69
CA ARG A 131 -23.17 -16.90 -16.57
C ARG A 131 -23.47 -17.83 -15.41
N GLU A 132 -22.79 -18.94 -15.32
CA GLU A 132 -22.97 -19.94 -14.26
C GLU A 132 -22.61 -19.35 -12.89
N LEU A 133 -21.57 -18.54 -12.86
CA LEU A 133 -21.15 -17.84 -11.65
C LEU A 133 -22.20 -16.80 -11.20
N ALA A 134 -22.75 -16.01 -12.14
CA ALA A 134 -23.80 -15.03 -11.83
C ALA A 134 -25.11 -15.69 -11.34
N ILE A 135 -25.47 -16.86 -11.87
CA ILE A 135 -26.62 -17.61 -11.39
C ILE A 135 -26.41 -18.08 -9.95
N LEU A 136 -25.25 -18.67 -9.65
CA LEU A 136 -24.92 -19.09 -8.28
C LEU A 136 -24.98 -17.93 -7.29
N LEU A 137 -24.34 -16.81 -7.63
CA LEU A 137 -24.30 -15.63 -6.75
C LEU A 137 -25.73 -15.10 -6.47
N ASN A 138 -26.58 -15.09 -7.47
CA ASN A 138 -27.98 -14.69 -7.28
C ASN A 138 -28.77 -15.71 -6.41
N GLU A 139 -28.49 -17.00 -6.53
CA GLU A 139 -29.06 -18.04 -5.66
C GLU A 139 -28.59 -17.89 -4.20
N MET A 140 -27.38 -17.42 -4.00
CA MET A 140 -26.81 -17.09 -2.68
C MET A 140 -27.35 -15.75 -2.11
N GLY A 141 -28.26 -15.06 -2.82
CA GLY A 141 -28.78 -13.76 -2.43
C GLY A 141 -27.82 -12.59 -2.69
N LEU A 142 -26.84 -12.78 -3.53
CA LEU A 142 -25.84 -11.78 -3.94
C LEU A 142 -26.13 -11.33 -5.40
N PRO A 143 -27.05 -10.37 -5.61
CA PRO A 143 -27.43 -9.95 -6.95
C PRO A 143 -26.28 -9.25 -7.66
N ALA A 144 -26.23 -9.42 -8.98
CA ALA A 144 -25.29 -8.71 -9.81
C ALA A 144 -25.51 -7.19 -9.77
N LEU A 145 -24.46 -6.42 -9.90
CA LEU A 145 -24.53 -4.95 -9.99
C LEU A 145 -25.43 -4.52 -11.17
N GLU A 146 -26.35 -3.59 -10.94
CA GLU A 146 -27.23 -3.07 -11.99
C GLU A 146 -26.45 -2.34 -13.10
N ALA A 147 -26.99 -2.40 -14.32
CA ALA A 147 -26.37 -1.79 -15.51
C ALA A 147 -26.49 -0.24 -15.47
N GLY A 148 -25.68 0.42 -14.72
CA GLY A 148 -25.63 1.87 -14.50
C GLY A 148 -24.57 2.26 -13.47
N GLY A 149 -24.24 1.33 -12.60
CA GLY A 149 -23.06 1.45 -11.76
C GLY A 149 -21.82 1.01 -12.53
N ARG A 150 -21.32 1.83 -13.45
CA ARG A 150 -19.96 1.68 -13.94
C ARG A 150 -19.04 1.83 -12.74
N GLY A 151 -18.56 0.70 -12.23
CA GLY A 151 -17.44 0.65 -11.32
C GLY A 151 -16.13 1.00 -12.04
N GLU A 152 -16.11 2.10 -12.79
CA GLU A 152 -14.88 2.74 -13.25
C GLU A 152 -14.31 3.68 -12.18
N ASN A 153 -15.03 3.82 -11.07
CA ASN A 153 -14.58 4.47 -9.84
C ASN A 153 -14.98 3.61 -8.64
N SER A 154 -14.49 2.37 -8.56
CA SER A 154 -14.29 1.79 -7.23
C SER A 154 -13.13 2.58 -6.63
N THR A 155 -13.45 3.71 -6.05
CA THR A 155 -12.50 4.51 -5.29
C THR A 155 -11.96 3.62 -4.18
N ILE A 156 -10.74 3.88 -3.77
CA ILE A 156 -10.12 3.28 -2.59
C ILE A 156 -11.09 3.28 -1.39
N ASP A 157 -12.01 4.21 -1.34
CA ASP A 157 -13.09 4.32 -0.37
C ASP A 157 -14.02 3.08 -0.33
N ASP A 158 -14.41 2.54 -1.48
CA ASP A 158 -15.29 1.35 -1.55
C ASP A 158 -14.57 0.07 -1.10
N LEU A 159 -13.25 0.01 -1.26
CA LEU A 159 -12.42 -1.12 -0.84
C LEU A 159 -12.04 -1.05 0.65
N ALA A 160 -11.90 0.16 1.19
CA ALA A 160 -11.43 0.37 2.55
C ALA A 160 -12.56 0.43 3.60
N PHE A 161 -13.77 0.83 3.19
CA PHE A 161 -14.87 1.13 4.11
C PHE A 161 -16.03 0.14 4.08
N GLY A 162 -15.81 -1.08 3.59
CA GLY A 162 -16.81 -2.15 3.64
C GLY A 162 -17.38 -2.35 5.05
N LYS A 163 -18.70 -2.37 5.16
CA LYS A 163 -19.46 -2.40 6.43
C LYS A 163 -19.06 -3.47 7.44
N GLY A 164 -18.20 -4.41 7.09
CA GLY A 164 -17.71 -5.47 7.98
C GLY A 164 -16.29 -5.26 8.52
N ALA A 165 -15.58 -4.21 8.07
CA ALA A 165 -14.16 -3.99 8.41
C ALA A 165 -13.95 -2.96 9.53
N ILE A 166 -15.00 -2.26 9.96
CA ILE A 166 -14.91 -1.19 10.96
C ILE A 166 -15.57 -1.66 12.25
N ASP A 167 -14.83 -1.65 13.34
CA ASP A 167 -15.40 -1.79 14.67
C ASP A 167 -16.27 -0.56 14.97
N PRO A 168 -17.58 -0.70 15.27
CA PRO A 168 -18.46 0.43 15.57
C PRO A 168 -18.00 1.25 16.78
N ASN A 169 -17.11 0.71 17.62
CA ASN A 169 -16.51 1.41 18.77
C ASN A 169 -15.12 1.97 18.48
N SER A 170 -14.56 1.74 17.28
CA SER A 170 -13.28 2.35 16.95
C SER A 170 -13.46 3.82 16.54
N PRO A 171 -12.43 4.66 16.74
CA PRO A 171 -12.43 6.01 16.17
C PRO A 171 -12.78 5.92 14.69
N GLN A 172 -13.67 6.79 14.23
CA GLN A 172 -14.07 6.79 12.81
C GLN A 172 -12.82 6.86 11.95
N VAL A 173 -12.72 5.94 11.00
CA VAL A 173 -11.69 6.04 9.95
C VAL A 173 -11.85 7.39 9.28
N MET A 174 -10.78 8.17 9.22
CA MET A 174 -10.81 9.42 8.45
C MET A 174 -11.15 9.07 7.01
N GLN A 175 -12.36 9.46 6.61
CA GLN A 175 -12.76 9.33 5.22
C GLN A 175 -11.82 10.18 4.36
N ARG A 176 -11.53 9.69 3.17
CA ARG A 176 -10.94 10.53 2.13
C ARG A 176 -11.73 11.84 2.08
N PRO A 177 -11.06 12.99 2.13
CA PRO A 177 -11.76 14.28 2.05
C PRO A 177 -12.70 14.28 0.85
N LYS A 178 -13.98 14.66 1.04
CA LYS A 178 -14.98 14.69 -0.04
C LYS A 178 -14.54 15.49 -1.26
N ASP A 179 -13.57 16.37 -1.05
CA ASP A 179 -12.98 17.25 -2.04
C ASP A 179 -11.58 16.83 -2.48
N ALA A 180 -11.18 15.57 -2.23
CA ALA A 180 -9.80 15.10 -2.48
C ALA A 180 -9.33 15.39 -3.92
N ASP A 181 -10.15 15.06 -4.90
CA ASP A 181 -9.81 15.27 -6.30
C ASP A 181 -9.81 16.77 -6.66
N ARG A 182 -10.71 17.56 -6.06
CA ARG A 182 -10.71 19.01 -6.21
C ARG A 182 -9.49 19.63 -5.55
N ILE A 183 -9.10 19.20 -4.35
CA ILE A 183 -7.91 19.68 -3.66
C ILE A 183 -6.65 19.39 -4.49
N LEU A 184 -6.54 18.19 -5.06
CA LEU A 184 -5.43 17.82 -5.93
C LEU A 184 -5.42 18.64 -7.22
N SER A 185 -6.57 18.82 -7.85
CA SER A 185 -6.73 19.66 -9.05
C SER A 185 -6.40 21.12 -8.77
N ASP A 186 -6.89 21.67 -7.65
CA ASP A 186 -6.63 23.08 -7.26
C ASP A 186 -5.14 23.28 -6.93
N ALA A 187 -4.49 22.28 -6.28
CA ALA A 187 -3.06 22.32 -6.03
C ALA A 187 -2.26 22.36 -7.35
N LYS A 188 -2.61 21.50 -8.30
CA LYS A 188 -2.00 21.48 -9.63
C LYS A 188 -2.27 22.77 -10.41
N ALA A 189 -3.51 23.27 -10.40
CA ALA A 189 -3.87 24.52 -11.07
C ALA A 189 -3.20 25.76 -10.49
N SER A 190 -2.74 25.71 -9.23
CA SER A 190 -2.00 26.81 -8.63
C SER A 190 -0.49 26.84 -8.98
N ALA A 191 0.01 25.82 -9.68
CA ALA A 191 1.34 25.87 -10.28
C ALA A 191 1.31 26.77 -11.52
N GLU A 192 2.13 27.81 -11.52
CA GLU A 192 2.09 28.86 -12.57
C GLU A 192 2.59 28.40 -13.93
N LYS A 193 3.40 27.32 -13.98
CA LYS A 193 4.05 26.80 -15.18
C LYS A 193 3.83 25.29 -15.32
N LYS A 194 3.67 24.84 -16.58
CA LYS A 194 3.55 23.40 -16.87
C LYS A 194 4.71 22.60 -16.27
N ARG A 195 5.94 23.13 -16.30
CA ARG A 195 7.13 22.52 -15.72
C ARG A 195 7.00 22.30 -14.20
N ASP A 196 6.40 23.28 -13.51
CA ASP A 196 6.22 23.22 -12.06
C ASP A 196 5.17 22.13 -11.69
N MET A 197 4.14 21.97 -12.53
CA MET A 197 3.15 20.90 -12.38
C MET A 197 3.75 19.52 -12.64
N ASP A 198 4.51 19.38 -13.74
CA ASP A 198 5.18 18.14 -14.10
C ASP A 198 6.17 17.73 -12.97
N PHE A 199 6.89 18.69 -12.39
CA PHE A 199 7.79 18.46 -11.24
C PHE A 199 7.00 18.01 -10.00
N LEU A 200 5.89 18.67 -9.68
CA LEU A 200 5.10 18.32 -8.50
C LEU A 200 4.48 16.93 -8.61
N ASP A 201 3.98 16.56 -9.78
CA ASP A 201 3.44 15.24 -10.04
C ASP A 201 4.53 14.17 -9.88
N ASP A 202 5.68 14.38 -10.51
CA ASP A 202 6.83 13.47 -10.47
C ASP A 202 7.36 13.32 -9.02
N TYR A 203 7.44 14.43 -8.29
CA TYR A 203 7.84 14.46 -6.90
C TYR A 203 6.91 13.64 -6.01
N ILE A 204 5.59 13.85 -6.13
CA ILE A 204 4.57 13.14 -5.32
C ILE A 204 4.53 11.65 -5.64
N GLU A 205 4.71 11.27 -6.90
CA GLU A 205 4.74 9.87 -7.31
C GLU A 205 6.00 9.15 -6.83
N ASN A 206 7.13 9.84 -6.77
CA ASN A 206 8.44 9.28 -6.40
C ASN A 206 8.83 9.47 -4.94
N MET A 207 7.90 9.89 -4.07
CA MET A 207 8.18 10.10 -2.64
C MET A 207 8.75 8.85 -1.97
N THR A 208 9.69 9.09 -1.06
CA THR A 208 10.27 8.07 -0.19
C THR A 208 9.55 8.01 1.14
N TYR A 209 9.08 6.84 1.51
CA TYR A 209 8.35 6.58 2.74
C TYR A 209 9.27 5.92 3.78
N MET A 210 9.17 6.36 5.03
CA MET A 210 9.76 5.69 6.18
C MET A 210 8.62 5.21 7.08
N VAL A 211 8.63 3.92 7.44
CA VAL A 211 7.63 3.33 8.32
C VAL A 211 8.31 2.83 9.59
N PHE A 212 7.71 3.07 10.73
CA PHE A 212 8.21 2.60 12.02
C PHE A 212 7.08 2.37 13.02
N ASP A 213 7.39 1.69 14.11
CA ASP A 213 6.48 1.42 15.20
C ASP A 213 6.45 2.56 16.22
N ALA A 214 5.26 2.88 16.73
CA ALA A 214 5.10 3.84 17.83
C ALA A 214 5.70 3.27 19.12
N GLU A 215 6.46 4.09 19.86
CA GLU A 215 7.10 3.66 21.09
C GLU A 215 6.09 3.32 22.21
N GLU A 216 4.94 4.01 22.22
CA GLU A 216 3.87 3.83 23.20
C GLU A 216 2.81 2.81 22.77
N SER A 217 3.03 2.09 21.66
CA SER A 217 2.08 1.10 21.16
C SER A 217 1.86 -0.03 22.16
N ARG A 218 0.60 -0.48 22.28
CA ARG A 218 0.20 -1.57 23.20
C ARG A 218 0.37 -2.96 22.61
N ALA A 219 0.61 -3.09 21.31
CA ALA A 219 0.87 -4.38 20.69
C ALA A 219 2.28 -4.87 21.03
N GLU A 220 2.46 -6.18 21.08
CA GLU A 220 3.77 -6.77 21.31
C GLU A 220 4.77 -6.36 20.22
N ARG A 221 6.03 -6.14 20.61
CA ARG A 221 7.08 -5.61 19.73
C ARG A 221 7.31 -6.45 18.47
N PHE A 222 7.18 -7.77 18.57
CA PHE A 222 7.31 -8.64 17.40
C PHE A 222 6.16 -8.44 16.40
N LEU A 223 4.93 -8.25 16.88
CA LEU A 223 3.75 -7.98 16.04
C LEU A 223 3.89 -6.62 15.35
N LEU A 224 4.39 -5.62 16.05
CA LEU A 224 4.68 -4.29 15.47
C LEU A 224 5.76 -4.38 14.39
N LYS A 225 6.82 -5.15 14.63
CA LYS A 225 7.86 -5.37 13.63
C LYS A 225 7.30 -6.03 12.38
N SER A 226 6.46 -7.04 12.53
CA SER A 226 5.76 -7.68 11.42
C SER A 226 4.82 -6.71 10.68
N ALA A 227 4.20 -5.77 11.39
CA ALA A 227 3.40 -4.69 10.80
C ALA A 227 4.25 -3.76 9.93
N VAL A 228 5.42 -3.33 10.43
CA VAL A 228 6.38 -2.49 9.68
C VAL A 228 6.92 -3.22 8.44
N GLU A 229 7.29 -4.49 8.59
CA GLU A 229 7.73 -5.33 7.45
C GLU A 229 6.63 -5.48 6.39
N THR A 230 5.38 -5.66 6.82
CA THR A 230 4.21 -5.71 5.92
C THR A 230 4.00 -4.39 5.18
N ALA A 231 4.12 -3.26 5.88
CA ALA A 231 4.00 -1.94 5.28
C ALA A 231 5.09 -1.69 4.23
N ASN A 232 6.36 -1.99 4.57
CA ASN A 232 7.46 -1.86 3.61
C ASN A 232 7.29 -2.79 2.41
N GLY A 233 6.87 -4.04 2.64
CA GLY A 233 6.55 -4.98 1.56
C GLY A 233 5.44 -4.49 0.63
N TYR A 234 4.41 -3.85 1.19
CA TYR A 234 3.35 -3.22 0.40
C TYR A 234 3.89 -2.06 -0.43
N LEU A 235 4.62 -1.12 0.17
CA LEU A 235 5.19 0.03 -0.52
C LEU A 235 6.05 -0.39 -1.71
N LEU A 236 6.99 -1.31 -1.49
CA LEU A 236 7.86 -1.83 -2.55
C LEU A 236 7.08 -2.55 -3.66
N LYS A 237 6.04 -3.33 -3.29
CA LYS A 237 5.19 -4.03 -4.26
C LYS A 237 4.41 -3.07 -5.15
N GLN A 238 4.02 -1.91 -4.64
CA GLN A 238 3.34 -0.86 -5.39
C GLN A 238 4.30 0.06 -6.15
N GLY A 239 5.62 -0.17 -6.06
CA GLY A 239 6.63 0.64 -6.73
C GLY A 239 7.05 1.90 -5.97
N TYR A 240 6.59 2.09 -4.73
CA TYR A 240 7.03 3.20 -3.89
C TYR A 240 8.43 2.97 -3.33
N ARG A 241 9.14 4.03 -3.07
CA ARG A 241 10.42 3.99 -2.36
C ARG A 241 10.16 3.86 -0.86
N ALA A 242 10.83 2.92 -0.20
CA ALA A 242 10.73 2.72 1.24
C ALA A 242 12.11 2.66 1.88
N VAL A 243 12.25 3.28 3.04
CA VAL A 243 13.45 3.19 3.86
C VAL A 243 13.51 1.81 4.54
N ASP A 244 14.69 1.20 4.58
CA ASP A 244 14.87 -0.08 5.27
C ASP A 244 14.64 0.09 6.78
N ALA A 245 13.72 -0.71 7.34
CA ALA A 245 13.40 -0.72 8.76
C ALA A 245 14.62 -0.99 9.65
N LYS A 246 15.60 -1.76 9.17
CA LYS A 246 16.84 -2.03 9.91
C LYS A 246 17.72 -0.79 10.05
N GLU A 247 17.77 0.06 9.03
CA GLU A 247 18.51 1.32 9.12
C GLU A 247 17.84 2.29 10.10
N VAL A 248 16.50 2.33 10.14
CA VAL A 248 15.75 3.09 11.14
C VAL A 248 16.06 2.59 12.55
N GLU A 249 16.01 1.26 12.78
CA GLU A 249 16.33 0.63 14.07
C GLU A 249 17.77 0.89 14.51
N LYS A 250 18.71 0.84 13.58
CA LYS A 250 20.13 1.12 13.85
C LYS A 250 20.33 2.56 14.32
N LEU A 251 19.75 3.52 13.60
CA LEU A 251 19.81 4.92 13.95
C LEU A 251 19.12 5.23 15.30
N LYS A 252 17.99 4.56 15.60
CA LYS A 252 17.35 4.68 16.92
C LYS A 252 18.27 4.25 18.07
N LYS A 253 19.10 3.22 17.87
CA LYS A 253 20.04 2.70 18.88
C LYS A 253 21.26 3.61 19.06
N ASP A 254 21.69 4.27 17.99
CA ASP A 254 22.81 5.21 17.99
C ASP A 254 22.37 6.61 18.49
N SER A 255 21.39 6.67 19.38
CA SER A 255 20.75 7.90 19.84
C SER A 255 21.69 8.91 20.50
N SER A 256 22.87 8.50 20.97
CA SER A 256 23.91 9.41 21.46
C SER A 256 24.43 10.38 20.40
N LEU A 257 24.55 9.93 19.15
CA LEU A 257 24.94 10.77 18.01
C LEU A 257 23.85 11.76 17.61
N ILE A 258 22.60 11.43 17.88
CA ILE A 258 21.43 12.25 17.51
C ILE A 258 21.31 13.46 18.44
N TYR A 259 21.62 13.30 19.72
CA TYR A 259 21.56 14.36 20.72
C TYR A 259 22.64 15.42 20.53
N GLU A 260 23.84 15.05 20.09
CA GLU A 260 24.94 15.98 19.85
C GLU A 260 24.73 16.85 18.60
N GLU A 261 24.14 16.29 17.54
CA GLU A 261 23.83 17.03 16.30
C GLU A 261 22.55 17.87 16.38
N SER A 262 21.58 17.47 17.19
CA SER A 262 20.25 18.11 17.29
C SER A 262 20.08 19.07 18.46
N SER A 263 21.12 19.29 19.27
CA SER A 263 21.06 20.06 20.51
C SER A 263 20.56 21.52 20.38
N ASN A 264 20.37 22.01 19.17
CA ASN A 264 19.82 23.34 18.88
C ASN A 264 18.43 23.33 18.19
N GLU A 265 17.83 22.17 17.94
CA GLU A 265 16.54 22.10 17.25
C GLU A 265 15.55 21.25 18.07
N ASN A 266 14.31 21.73 18.23
CA ASN A 266 13.20 21.00 18.85
C ASN A 266 12.69 19.86 17.93
N LEU A 267 13.57 19.05 17.36
CA LEU A 267 13.24 17.93 16.50
C LEU A 267 13.07 16.66 17.33
N SER A 268 12.02 15.87 17.05
CA SER A 268 11.93 14.53 17.60
C SER A 268 13.00 13.63 16.98
N VAL A 269 13.48 12.64 17.76
CA VAL A 269 14.46 11.65 17.29
C VAL A 269 14.02 11.01 15.96
N ILE A 270 12.76 10.67 15.84
CA ILE A 270 12.24 10.04 14.64
C ILE A 270 12.17 10.98 13.42
N GLN A 271 11.85 12.24 13.67
CA GLN A 271 11.88 13.28 12.63
C GLN A 271 13.30 13.49 12.10
N PHE A 272 14.29 13.52 12.99
CA PHE A 272 15.71 13.59 12.63
C PHE A 272 16.13 12.40 11.77
N ILE A 273 15.76 11.17 12.18
CA ILE A 273 16.05 9.95 11.42
C ILE A 273 15.43 10.02 10.02
N ALA A 274 14.16 10.46 9.93
CA ALA A 274 13.48 10.58 8.65
C ALA A 274 14.18 11.58 7.71
N GLN A 275 14.63 12.72 8.24
CA GLN A 275 15.41 13.69 7.48
C GLN A 275 16.78 13.14 7.05
N LYS A 276 17.49 12.43 7.94
CA LYS A 276 18.78 11.81 7.66
C LYS A 276 18.70 10.73 6.57
N LEU A 277 17.59 10.01 6.51
CA LEU A 277 17.33 8.97 5.51
C LEU A 277 16.60 9.51 4.27
N ASN A 278 16.50 10.84 4.10
CA ASN A 278 15.81 11.50 2.98
C ASN A 278 14.39 10.99 2.74
N ALA A 279 13.64 10.68 3.82
CA ALA A 279 12.23 10.35 3.70
C ALA A 279 11.41 11.61 3.42
N ASP A 280 10.47 11.53 2.50
CA ASP A 280 9.50 12.59 2.20
C ASP A 280 8.28 12.54 3.10
N VAL A 281 7.97 11.34 3.57
CA VAL A 281 6.86 11.04 4.48
C VAL A 281 7.34 10.00 5.49
N TYR A 282 6.96 10.17 6.76
CA TYR A 282 7.08 9.07 7.70
C TYR A 282 5.74 8.67 8.29
N ILE A 283 5.56 7.35 8.45
CA ILE A 283 4.33 6.73 8.95
C ILE A 283 4.63 6.00 10.24
N GLU A 284 3.97 6.40 11.30
CA GLU A 284 4.03 5.75 12.61
C GLU A 284 2.88 4.75 12.72
N ILE A 285 3.19 3.50 13.05
CA ILE A 285 2.22 2.44 13.30
C ILE A 285 2.00 2.30 14.79
N ASP A 286 0.82 2.68 15.25
CA ASP A 286 0.32 2.38 16.60
C ASP A 286 -0.72 1.27 16.50
N ALA A 287 -0.63 0.25 17.35
CA ALA A 287 -1.50 -0.91 17.29
C ALA A 287 -1.89 -1.47 18.65
N VAL A 288 -3.09 -2.05 18.67
CA VAL A 288 -3.58 -2.90 19.77
C VAL A 288 -4.02 -4.20 19.17
N THR A 289 -3.58 -5.33 19.73
CA THR A 289 -4.00 -6.66 19.30
C THR A 289 -4.70 -7.38 20.45
N GLU A 290 -5.69 -8.18 20.10
CA GLU A 290 -6.38 -9.07 21.02
C GLU A 290 -6.38 -10.48 20.43
N GLY A 291 -6.24 -11.50 21.26
CA GLY A 291 -6.28 -12.88 20.80
C GLY A 291 -6.78 -13.83 21.89
N GLY A 292 -7.25 -14.99 21.46
CA GLY A 292 -7.79 -16.00 22.34
C GLY A 292 -8.15 -17.28 21.60
N TYR A 293 -8.98 -18.09 22.24
CA TYR A 293 -9.51 -19.33 21.70
C TYR A 293 -11.03 -19.32 21.85
N ASP A 294 -11.76 -19.68 20.80
CA ASP A 294 -13.21 -19.86 20.81
C ASP A 294 -13.62 -21.14 20.06
N LEU A 295 -14.91 -21.33 19.80
CA LEU A 295 -15.44 -22.52 19.14
C LEU A 295 -14.87 -22.76 17.73
N ASN A 296 -14.35 -21.70 17.07
CA ASN A 296 -13.79 -21.75 15.73
C ASN A 296 -12.25 -21.90 15.74
N GLY A 297 -11.62 -21.98 16.92
CA GLY A 297 -10.19 -22.11 17.10
C GLY A 297 -9.52 -20.86 17.68
N TYR A 298 -8.20 -20.74 17.46
CA TYR A 298 -7.46 -19.56 17.91
C TYR A 298 -7.84 -18.34 17.05
N TYR A 299 -8.18 -17.24 17.70
CA TYR A 299 -8.50 -16.01 17.02
C TYR A 299 -7.55 -14.87 17.40
N GLY A 300 -7.42 -13.90 16.51
CA GLY A 300 -6.78 -12.62 16.73
C GLY A 300 -7.54 -11.51 16.05
N SER A 301 -7.50 -10.32 16.64
CA SER A 301 -7.96 -9.08 16.03
C SER A 301 -6.93 -7.99 16.23
N ALA A 302 -6.94 -6.97 15.39
CA ALA A 302 -6.04 -5.84 15.50
C ALA A 302 -6.78 -4.52 15.23
N LYS A 303 -6.43 -3.51 16.02
CA LYS A 303 -6.75 -2.10 15.75
C LYS A 303 -5.43 -1.40 15.48
N VAL A 304 -5.32 -0.75 14.33
CA VAL A 304 -4.10 -0.05 13.91
C VAL A 304 -4.44 1.40 13.64
N THR A 305 -3.58 2.30 14.05
CA THR A 305 -3.63 3.72 13.67
C THR A 305 -2.34 4.06 12.95
N LEU A 306 -2.44 4.46 11.69
CA LEU A 306 -1.31 4.97 10.91
C LEU A 306 -1.31 6.49 11.01
N LYS A 307 -0.32 7.06 11.70
CA LYS A 307 -0.12 8.51 11.75
C LYS A 307 0.92 8.91 10.71
N ILE A 308 0.61 9.90 9.91
CA ILE A 308 1.41 10.32 8.75
C ILE A 308 1.97 11.70 9.03
N PHE A 309 3.27 11.88 8.86
CA PHE A 309 3.95 13.12 9.18
C PHE A 309 4.84 13.62 8.03
N ASN A 310 4.98 14.92 7.96
CA ASN A 310 5.97 15.58 7.12
C ASN A 310 7.31 15.69 7.89
N PRO A 311 8.40 15.05 7.44
CA PRO A 311 9.68 15.12 8.13
C PRO A 311 10.27 16.52 8.26
N SER A 312 10.03 17.38 7.25
CA SER A 312 10.61 18.74 7.23
C SER A 312 9.97 19.67 8.26
N THR A 313 8.70 19.43 8.64
CA THR A 313 7.96 20.31 9.54
C THR A 313 7.57 19.65 10.86
N GLY A 314 7.59 18.30 10.93
CA GLY A 314 7.01 17.53 12.03
C GLY A 314 5.47 17.57 12.05
N GLU A 315 4.85 18.15 11.03
CA GLU A 315 3.39 18.32 10.96
C GLU A 315 2.70 16.98 10.71
N LEU A 316 1.63 16.71 11.47
CA LEU A 316 0.75 15.57 11.25
C LEU A 316 -0.08 15.84 9.96
N LEU A 317 0.20 15.10 8.91
CA LEU A 317 -0.53 15.15 7.65
C LEU A 317 -1.85 14.39 7.71
N GLY A 318 -1.92 13.32 8.51
CA GLY A 318 -3.14 12.54 8.61
C GLY A 318 -3.04 11.43 9.63
N SER A 319 -4.18 10.82 9.94
CA SER A 319 -4.28 9.69 10.84
C SER A 319 -5.37 8.74 10.34
N VAL A 320 -4.99 7.48 10.11
CA VAL A 320 -5.87 6.45 9.57
C VAL A 320 -6.04 5.34 10.60
N PRO A 321 -7.08 5.39 11.44
CA PRO A 321 -7.44 4.26 12.28
C PRO A 321 -8.14 3.19 11.45
N TYR A 322 -7.76 1.93 11.66
CA TYR A 322 -8.36 0.79 10.99
C TYR A 322 -8.44 -0.42 11.94
N SER A 323 -9.53 -1.17 11.86
CA SER A 323 -9.75 -2.38 12.66
C SER A 323 -10.05 -3.57 11.76
N SER A 324 -9.42 -4.71 12.05
CA SER A 324 -9.76 -5.95 11.38
C SER A 324 -10.88 -6.69 12.08
N PRO A 325 -11.71 -7.47 11.37
CA PRO A 325 -12.49 -8.52 11.98
C PRO A 325 -11.56 -9.58 12.59
N LYS A 326 -12.13 -10.48 13.41
CA LYS A 326 -11.37 -11.63 13.93
C LYS A 326 -10.78 -12.45 12.78
N THR A 327 -9.50 -12.73 12.84
CA THR A 327 -8.81 -13.71 12.00
C THR A 327 -8.56 -14.96 12.82
N PHE A 328 -8.56 -16.12 12.16
CA PHE A 328 -8.39 -17.40 12.83
C PHE A 328 -7.07 -18.05 12.41
N SER A 329 -6.46 -18.78 13.35
CA SER A 329 -5.30 -19.63 13.11
C SER A 329 -5.55 -21.03 13.68
N ARG A 330 -4.96 -22.02 13.07
CA ARG A 330 -4.95 -23.40 13.59
C ARG A 330 -3.83 -23.63 14.59
N THR A 331 -2.83 -22.77 14.61
CA THR A 331 -1.57 -22.93 15.33
C THR A 331 -1.62 -22.29 16.71
N SER A 332 -1.93 -20.98 16.77
CA SER A 332 -1.95 -20.23 18.02
C SER A 332 -2.73 -18.92 17.90
N SER A 333 -3.15 -18.35 19.03
CA SER A 333 -3.72 -17.01 19.08
C SER A 333 -2.71 -15.95 18.68
N TYR A 334 -1.43 -16.22 18.87
CA TYR A 334 -0.34 -15.33 18.48
C TYR A 334 -0.22 -15.21 16.96
N ASP A 335 -0.27 -16.35 16.23
CA ASP A 335 -0.28 -16.34 14.78
C ASP A 335 -1.55 -15.67 14.23
N ALA A 336 -2.69 -15.87 14.91
CA ALA A 336 -3.93 -15.20 14.55
C ALA A 336 -3.81 -13.67 14.72
N GLN A 337 -3.18 -13.19 15.79
CA GLN A 337 -2.90 -11.77 16.00
C GLN A 337 -1.91 -11.22 14.96
N ALA A 338 -0.86 -11.98 14.61
CA ALA A 338 0.08 -11.59 13.55
C ALA A 338 -0.62 -11.44 12.21
N ASN A 339 -1.47 -12.39 11.84
CA ASN A 339 -2.26 -12.31 10.62
C ASN A 339 -3.24 -11.12 10.65
N ALA A 340 -3.84 -10.84 11.81
CA ALA A 340 -4.75 -9.72 11.99
C ALA A 340 -4.06 -8.38 11.78
N ILE A 341 -2.92 -8.15 12.43
CA ILE A 341 -2.19 -6.88 12.32
C ILE A 341 -1.64 -6.67 10.89
N GLN A 342 -1.08 -7.71 10.27
CA GLN A 342 -0.60 -7.65 8.89
C GLN A 342 -1.72 -7.28 7.91
N SER A 343 -2.87 -7.97 7.99
CA SER A 343 -4.01 -7.69 7.11
C SER A 343 -4.59 -6.30 7.33
N THR A 344 -4.57 -5.83 8.58
CA THR A 344 -5.06 -4.49 8.95
C THR A 344 -4.16 -3.40 8.38
N VAL A 345 -2.85 -3.53 8.55
CA VAL A 345 -1.86 -2.59 7.97
C VAL A 345 -1.94 -2.59 6.45
N TYR A 346 -2.02 -3.77 5.83
CA TYR A 346 -2.11 -3.89 4.38
C TYR A 346 -3.33 -3.16 3.80
N LYS A 347 -4.45 -3.12 4.53
CA LYS A 347 -5.68 -2.42 4.12
C LYS A 347 -5.66 -0.92 4.46
N ALA A 348 -5.05 -0.54 5.58
CA ALA A 348 -4.97 0.85 6.02
C ALA A 348 -3.95 1.68 5.22
N LEU A 349 -2.87 1.04 4.76
CA LEU A 349 -1.74 1.73 4.15
C LEU A 349 -2.08 2.46 2.84
N PRO A 350 -2.89 1.91 1.90
CA PRO A 350 -3.32 2.66 0.72
C PRO A 350 -4.00 3.99 1.06
N ILE A 351 -4.86 3.98 2.09
CA ILE A 351 -5.57 5.16 2.57
C ILE A 351 -4.58 6.20 3.10
N ALA A 352 -3.60 5.74 3.89
CA ALA A 352 -2.56 6.60 4.44
C ALA A 352 -1.71 7.26 3.33
N ILE A 353 -1.33 6.49 2.31
CA ILE A 353 -0.57 6.98 1.15
C ILE A 353 -1.38 8.02 0.38
N ASP A 354 -2.65 7.74 0.10
CA ASP A 354 -3.54 8.66 -0.63
C ASP A 354 -3.73 9.98 0.14
N GLN A 355 -3.96 9.90 1.46
CA GLN A 355 -4.02 11.11 2.30
C GLN A 355 -2.71 11.90 2.27
N ALA A 356 -1.56 11.22 2.36
CA ALA A 356 -0.25 11.88 2.28
C ALA A 356 -0.08 12.63 0.95
N LYS A 357 -0.39 11.96 -0.17
CA LYS A 357 -0.30 12.54 -1.52
C LYS A 357 -1.17 13.78 -1.66
N ILE A 358 -2.45 13.71 -1.24
CA ILE A 358 -3.40 14.83 -1.34
C ILE A 358 -2.93 16.03 -0.51
N LEU A 359 -2.52 15.79 0.72
CA LEU A 359 -2.17 16.87 1.65
C LEU A 359 -0.82 17.50 1.28
N LEU A 360 0.14 16.70 0.80
CA LEU A 360 1.41 17.21 0.30
C LEU A 360 1.24 17.95 -1.03
N ALA A 361 0.40 17.48 -1.95
CA ALA A 361 0.08 18.21 -3.17
C ALA A 361 -0.47 19.61 -2.86
N LYS A 362 -1.37 19.70 -1.87
CA LYS A 362 -1.88 21.01 -1.40
C LYS A 362 -0.78 21.86 -0.73
N ALA A 363 0.02 21.26 0.14
CA ALA A 363 1.09 21.97 0.84
C ALA A 363 2.17 22.49 -0.12
N TYR A 364 2.46 21.73 -1.17
CA TYR A 364 3.50 22.03 -2.15
C TYR A 364 2.99 22.68 -3.44
N ALA A 365 1.73 23.12 -3.48
CA ALA A 365 1.14 23.81 -4.64
C ALA A 365 1.90 25.08 -5.09
N LYS A 366 2.70 25.65 -4.20
CA LYS A 366 3.59 26.81 -4.48
C LYS A 366 5.08 26.46 -4.48
N GLY A 367 5.42 25.19 -4.50
CA GLY A 367 6.77 24.64 -4.42
C GLY A 367 6.98 23.77 -3.19
N VAL A 368 7.90 22.83 -3.32
CA VAL A 368 8.36 22.00 -2.21
C VAL A 368 9.05 22.90 -1.18
N ARG A 369 8.78 22.62 0.10
CA ARG A 369 9.41 23.38 1.19
C ARG A 369 10.80 22.85 1.48
N TYR A 370 11.77 23.75 1.43
CA TYR A 370 13.15 23.52 1.85
C TYR A 370 13.53 24.49 2.98
N GLU A 371 14.63 24.20 3.66
CA GLU A 371 15.21 25.08 4.67
C GLU A 371 16.63 25.49 4.26
N ILE A 372 16.92 26.77 4.35
CA ILE A 372 18.25 27.32 4.12
C ILE A 372 18.70 27.97 5.43
N THR A 373 19.80 27.50 5.97
CA THR A 373 20.44 28.06 7.15
C THR A 373 21.76 28.69 6.74
N VAL A 374 21.97 29.93 7.10
CA VAL A 374 23.26 30.66 6.91
C VAL A 374 23.83 30.91 8.28
N ASN A 375 25.03 30.38 8.53
CA ASN A 375 25.80 30.60 9.75
C ASN A 375 26.74 31.78 9.57
N ASP A 376 27.21 32.34 10.67
CA ASP A 376 28.12 33.49 10.72
C ASP A 376 27.55 34.68 9.92
N THR A 377 26.31 35.02 10.20
CA THR A 377 25.57 36.08 9.50
C THR A 377 26.12 37.46 9.88
N PRO A 378 26.57 38.28 8.91
CA PRO A 378 27.30 39.52 9.22
C PRO A 378 26.44 40.60 9.86
N ASP A 379 25.47 41.10 9.14
CA ASP A 379 24.55 42.14 9.60
C ASP A 379 23.20 42.00 8.90
N SER A 380 22.18 42.61 9.49
CA SER A 380 20.82 42.53 8.98
C SER A 380 20.63 43.17 7.58
N LYS A 381 21.44 44.15 7.18
CA LYS A 381 21.32 44.78 5.85
C LYS A 381 21.86 43.84 4.77
N SER A 382 23.01 43.21 5.02
CA SER A 382 23.59 42.23 4.11
C SER A 382 22.70 41.02 3.97
N MET A 383 22.16 40.51 5.07
CA MET A 383 21.15 39.42 5.02
C MET A 383 19.86 39.82 4.30
N ALA A 384 19.44 41.08 4.42
CA ALA A 384 18.28 41.57 3.68
C ALA A 384 18.52 41.67 2.16
N ARG A 385 19.72 42.00 1.73
CA ARG A 385 20.14 41.98 0.31
C ARG A 385 20.17 40.57 -0.23
N PHE A 386 20.83 39.65 0.48
CA PHE A 386 20.85 38.25 0.13
C PHE A 386 19.46 37.63 0.04
N ARG A 387 18.58 37.92 1.04
CA ARG A 387 17.19 37.46 0.99
C ARG A 387 16.42 38.02 -0.20
N LYS A 388 16.71 39.26 -0.65
CA LYS A 388 16.09 39.84 -1.84
C LYS A 388 16.49 39.06 -3.09
N GLU A 389 17.78 38.76 -3.26
CA GLU A 389 18.29 37.99 -4.39
C GLU A 389 17.68 36.56 -4.42
N LEU A 390 17.56 35.91 -3.25
CA LEU A 390 16.87 34.64 -3.13
C LEU A 390 15.39 34.75 -3.51
N LYS A 391 14.70 35.78 -3.05
CA LYS A 391 13.26 35.98 -3.29
C LYS A 391 12.93 36.09 -4.78
N ASP A 392 13.80 36.71 -5.55
CA ASP A 392 13.60 36.93 -6.98
C ASP A 392 13.77 35.63 -7.81
N ARG A 393 14.32 34.55 -7.18
CA ARG A 393 14.58 33.24 -7.80
C ARG A 393 13.71 32.10 -7.25
N LEU A 394 13.00 32.34 -6.16
CA LEU A 394 12.21 31.34 -5.43
C LEU A 394 10.71 31.62 -5.54
N ASN A 395 9.90 30.58 -5.45
CA ASN A 395 8.43 30.71 -5.41
C ASN A 395 7.92 31.29 -4.07
N GLY A 396 8.75 31.24 -3.03
CA GLY A 396 8.48 31.85 -1.74
C GLY A 396 9.65 31.77 -0.78
N ILE A 397 9.75 32.76 0.12
CA ILE A 397 10.75 32.80 1.18
C ILE A 397 10.18 33.43 2.44
N LYS A 398 10.42 32.79 3.58
CA LYS A 398 10.04 33.28 4.91
C LYS A 398 11.23 33.17 5.85
N THR A 399 11.60 34.27 6.52
CA THR A 399 12.57 34.22 7.60
C THR A 399 11.93 33.54 8.81
N MET A 400 12.54 32.48 9.29
CA MET A 400 12.11 31.73 10.47
C MET A 400 12.82 32.22 11.72
N HIS A 401 14.11 32.45 11.60
CA HIS A 401 14.96 32.96 12.67
C HIS A 401 16.07 33.83 12.09
N GLN A 402 16.47 34.85 12.82
CA GLN A 402 17.61 35.70 12.43
C GLN A 402 18.33 36.18 13.70
N SER A 403 19.63 35.91 13.77
CA SER A 403 20.55 36.40 14.78
C SER A 403 21.92 36.74 14.12
N SER A 404 22.88 37.25 14.87
CA SER A 404 24.23 37.46 14.38
C SER A 404 24.99 36.16 14.13
N ALA A 405 24.61 35.07 14.81
CA ALA A 405 25.23 33.76 14.61
C ALA A 405 24.64 32.99 13.43
N GLN A 406 23.32 33.14 13.20
CA GLN A 406 22.60 32.28 12.26
C GLN A 406 21.34 32.97 11.73
N THR A 407 21.07 32.78 10.44
CA THR A 407 19.77 33.11 9.85
C THR A 407 19.18 31.88 9.16
N LYS A 408 17.92 31.59 9.47
CA LYS A 408 17.17 30.42 8.94
C LYS A 408 15.99 30.89 8.09
N TYR A 409 15.90 30.38 6.88
CA TYR A 409 14.81 30.63 5.93
C TYR A 409 14.06 29.34 5.64
N ALA A 410 12.73 29.41 5.59
CA ALA A 410 11.90 28.44 4.92
C ALA A 410 11.62 28.95 3.52
N VAL A 411 11.92 28.15 2.51
CA VAL A 411 11.77 28.50 1.10
C VAL A 411 10.85 27.54 0.36
N LEU A 412 10.17 28.04 -0.66
CA LEU A 412 9.33 27.25 -1.57
C LEU A 412 9.98 27.24 -2.94
N PHE A 413 10.21 26.06 -3.51
CA PHE A 413 10.90 25.93 -4.77
C PHE A 413 10.41 24.68 -5.54
N PHE A 414 10.24 24.82 -6.87
CA PHE A 414 9.96 23.71 -7.78
C PHE A 414 11.26 23.25 -8.44
N GLY A 415 11.97 22.36 -7.79
CA GLY A 415 13.22 21.78 -8.23
C GLY A 415 13.82 20.88 -7.17
N THR A 416 14.90 20.21 -7.50
CA THR A 416 15.64 19.36 -6.59
C THR A 416 16.42 20.17 -5.56
N ILE A 417 16.96 19.52 -4.54
CA ILE A 417 17.81 20.19 -3.55
C ILE A 417 19.12 20.67 -4.18
N ASP A 418 19.63 19.97 -5.19
CA ASP A 418 20.84 20.34 -5.92
C ASP A 418 20.61 21.58 -6.80
N ASP A 419 19.41 21.70 -7.43
CA ASP A 419 19.01 22.91 -8.14
C ASP A 419 18.89 24.11 -7.19
N LEU A 420 18.38 23.87 -5.98
CA LEU A 420 18.27 24.90 -4.95
C LEU A 420 19.66 25.33 -4.45
N GLU A 421 20.60 24.40 -4.27
CA GLU A 421 21.99 24.71 -3.91
C GLU A 421 22.63 25.65 -4.94
N ALA A 422 22.53 25.28 -6.23
CA ALA A 422 23.05 26.11 -7.32
C ALA A 422 22.46 27.53 -7.31
N LEU A 423 21.13 27.62 -7.09
CA LEU A 423 20.42 28.89 -7.00
C LEU A 423 20.89 29.75 -5.81
N VAL A 424 21.21 29.12 -4.66
CA VAL A 424 21.75 29.80 -3.48
C VAL A 424 23.14 30.38 -3.80
N TYR A 425 24.01 29.65 -4.50
CA TYR A 425 25.31 30.16 -4.93
C TYR A 425 25.19 31.31 -5.93
N GLU A 426 24.24 31.25 -6.86
CA GLU A 426 23.94 32.37 -7.77
C GLU A 426 23.49 33.62 -7.01
N ALA A 427 22.63 33.48 -6.01
CA ALA A 427 22.21 34.58 -5.17
C ALA A 427 23.36 35.16 -4.31
N ALA A 428 24.22 34.27 -3.81
CA ALA A 428 25.41 34.64 -3.06
C ALA A 428 26.40 35.45 -3.92
N ALA A 429 26.71 34.97 -5.14
CA ALA A 429 27.56 35.68 -6.09
C ALA A 429 27.00 37.07 -6.50
N ALA A 430 25.68 37.24 -6.51
CA ALA A 430 25.02 38.53 -6.78
C ALA A 430 24.96 39.45 -5.55
N THR A 431 25.39 38.98 -4.37
CA THR A 431 25.31 39.74 -3.12
C THR A 431 26.72 40.05 -2.58
N ALA A 432 27.11 41.34 -2.57
CA ALA A 432 28.39 41.74 -2.06
C ALA A 432 28.66 41.26 -0.62
N GLY A 433 29.77 40.55 -0.41
CA GLY A 433 30.20 39.96 0.83
C GLY A 433 29.77 38.51 1.04
N PHE A 434 29.04 37.89 0.09
CA PHE A 434 28.70 36.46 0.13
C PHE A 434 29.42 35.62 -0.95
N GLU A 435 30.37 36.19 -1.63
CA GLU A 435 31.11 35.54 -2.74
C GLU A 435 31.86 34.28 -2.30
N ASN A 436 32.18 34.17 -1.00
CA ASN A 436 32.86 33.01 -0.42
C ASN A 436 31.91 32.10 0.39
N MET A 437 30.63 32.16 0.12
CA MET A 437 29.64 31.28 0.78
C MET A 437 29.94 29.81 0.46
N GLU A 438 29.90 28.95 1.46
CA GLU A 438 30.18 27.51 1.33
C GLU A 438 29.06 26.67 1.95
N LEU A 439 28.64 25.59 1.26
CA LEU A 439 27.77 24.58 1.83
C LEU A 439 28.55 23.75 2.86
N THR A 440 28.06 23.70 4.09
CA THR A 440 28.72 22.95 5.18
C THR A 440 27.94 21.65 5.51
N LEU A 441 26.66 21.63 5.25
CA LEU A 441 25.81 20.44 5.49
C LEU A 441 24.62 20.41 4.54
N LEU A 442 24.36 19.23 3.97
CA LEU A 442 23.14 18.90 3.24
C LEU A 442 22.47 17.72 3.96
N ARG A 443 21.23 17.90 4.40
CA ARG A 443 20.47 16.86 5.10
C ARG A 443 18.99 16.93 4.76
N GLY A 444 18.47 15.91 4.09
CA GLY A 444 17.09 15.88 3.65
C GLY A 444 16.75 17.09 2.77
N LYS A 445 15.87 17.96 3.25
CA LYS A 445 15.45 19.21 2.58
C LYS A 445 16.12 20.45 3.19
N ALA A 446 17.17 20.29 3.95
CA ALA A 446 17.88 21.37 4.62
C ALA A 446 19.31 21.55 4.08
N LEU A 447 19.63 22.78 3.76
CA LEU A 447 20.94 23.27 3.33
C LEU A 447 21.49 24.18 4.41
N VAL A 448 22.73 23.94 4.85
CA VAL A 448 23.41 24.78 5.82
C VAL A 448 24.68 25.36 5.17
N PHE A 449 24.74 26.65 5.10
CA PHE A 449 25.85 27.39 4.53
C PHE A 449 26.60 28.16 5.62
N LYS A 450 27.89 28.38 5.39
CA LYS A 450 28.69 29.39 6.07
C LYS A 450 28.75 30.62 5.18
N SER A 451 28.54 31.82 5.73
CA SER A 451 28.44 33.06 4.92
C SER A 451 29.71 33.45 4.18
N GLY A 452 30.88 33.03 4.68
CA GLY A 452 32.17 33.42 4.13
C GLY A 452 32.65 34.81 4.55
N PHE A 453 31.96 35.46 5.51
CA PHE A 453 32.37 36.74 6.11
C PHE A 453 33.48 36.56 7.13
#